data_32f6ee783c67164f545208d662e0a7e3
#
_entry.id   32f6ee783c67164f545208d662e0a7e3
#
_cell.length_a   1.000
_cell.length_b   1.000
_cell.length_c   1.000
_cell.angle_alpha   90.00
_cell.angle_beta   90.00
_cell.angle_gamma   90.00
#
_symmetry.space_group_name_H-M   'P 1'
#
loop_
_entity.id
_entity.type
_entity.pdbx_description
1 polymer ?
#
loop_
_entity_poly.entity_id
_entity_poly.type
_entity_poly.pdbx_seq_one_letter_code
_entity_poly.pdbx_strand_id
1 'polypeptide(L)'
;MRAGTPPQVTAVSSPLPAEGKTTSSINLALSFAEAGYNTLLIEADMRRPTMHRYIQLDRDVQGLSEVLSGKASTITAKNLNKVVQKTENKNLSILTSGHVPPNPVELLDSETFRSMIKVFRKSYQYIIIDTPPLLPVSDGAVIAVQTDGVLVV
;
A
#
# COMPACT_ATOMS: atom_id res chain seq x y z
N MET A 1 15.18 -8.58 11.70
CA MET A 1 15.71 -7.48 10.85
C MET A 1 17.09 -7.08 11.34
N ARG A 2 18.00 -6.84 10.43
CA ARG A 2 19.36 -6.40 10.80
C ARG A 2 19.35 -4.92 11.14
N ALA A 3 20.15 -4.53 12.14
CA ALA A 3 20.35 -3.12 12.46
C ALA A 3 20.88 -2.39 11.21
N GLY A 4 20.33 -1.23 10.89
CA GLY A 4 20.73 -0.43 9.73
C GLY A 4 20.08 -0.81 8.41
N THR A 5 19.31 -1.90 8.37
CA THR A 5 18.57 -2.30 7.16
C THR A 5 17.12 -1.83 7.28
N PRO A 6 16.61 -1.04 6.30
CA PRO A 6 15.20 -0.64 6.33
C PRO A 6 14.28 -1.86 6.25
N PRO A 7 13.10 -1.82 6.89
CA PRO A 7 12.13 -2.89 6.76
C PRO A 7 11.63 -3.00 5.31
N GLN A 8 11.35 -4.20 4.87
CA GLN A 8 10.82 -4.42 3.51
C GLN A 8 9.40 -3.84 3.36
N VAL A 9 8.53 -4.07 4.34
CA VAL A 9 7.15 -3.58 4.32
C VAL A 9 6.97 -2.60 5.45
N THR A 10 6.67 -1.34 5.11
CA THR A 10 6.47 -0.27 6.07
C THR A 10 5.08 0.35 5.89
N ALA A 11 4.31 0.40 6.98
CA ALA A 11 3.07 1.16 7.01
C ALA A 11 3.37 2.60 7.43
N VAL A 12 2.78 3.55 6.74
CA VAL A 12 2.83 4.97 7.12
C VAL A 12 1.50 5.34 7.74
N SER A 13 1.53 5.80 8.98
CA SER A 13 0.34 6.12 9.77
C SER A 13 0.39 7.55 10.31
N SER A 14 -0.77 8.10 10.64
CA SER A 14 -0.87 9.43 11.26
C SER A 14 -2.00 9.41 12.29
N PRO A 15 -1.83 10.08 13.44
CA PRO A 15 -2.88 10.16 14.44
C PRO A 15 -4.06 11.04 14.00
N LEU A 16 -3.87 11.89 13.01
CA LEU A 16 -4.89 12.80 12.50
C LEU A 16 -5.02 12.68 10.99
N PRO A 17 -6.23 12.93 10.43
CA PRO A 17 -6.36 13.04 8.99
C PRO A 17 -5.50 14.19 8.52
N ALA A 18 -4.40 13.88 7.86
CA ALA A 18 -3.45 14.90 7.42
C ALA A 18 -2.93 14.58 6.03
N GLU A 19 -2.89 15.59 5.17
CA GLU A 19 -2.33 15.47 3.83
C GLU A 19 -0.85 15.10 3.89
N GLY A 20 -0.14 15.51 4.94
CA GLY A 20 1.26 15.18 5.16
C GLY A 20 1.55 13.69 5.18
N LYS A 21 0.61 12.86 5.62
CA LYS A 21 0.78 11.41 5.64
C LYS A 21 0.96 10.84 4.24
N THR A 22 0.08 11.21 3.31
CA THR A 22 0.17 10.73 1.92
C THR A 22 1.43 11.25 1.24
N THR A 23 1.75 12.52 1.44
CA THR A 23 2.99 13.11 0.91
C THR A 23 4.21 12.38 1.46
N SER A 24 4.24 12.06 2.76
CA SER A 24 5.34 11.32 3.37
C SER A 24 5.46 9.92 2.81
N SER A 25 4.34 9.23 2.58
CA SER A 25 4.33 7.90 1.97
C SER A 25 4.92 7.93 0.56
N ILE A 26 4.52 8.90 -0.24
CA ILE A 26 5.02 9.07 -1.61
C ILE A 26 6.52 9.38 -1.58
N ASN A 27 6.95 10.31 -0.75
CA ASN A 27 8.35 10.70 -0.66
C ASN A 27 9.24 9.55 -0.20
N LEU A 28 8.78 8.76 0.75
CA LEU A 28 9.51 7.58 1.21
C LEU A 28 9.66 6.56 0.07
N ALA A 29 8.58 6.26 -0.63
CA ALA A 29 8.61 5.33 -1.76
C ALA A 29 9.53 5.84 -2.87
N LEU A 30 9.45 7.13 -3.20
CA LEU A 30 10.32 7.74 -4.20
C LEU A 30 11.79 7.67 -3.81
N SER A 31 12.12 7.87 -2.54
CA SER A 31 13.51 7.82 -2.11
C SER A 31 14.13 6.44 -2.33
N PHE A 32 13.39 5.37 -2.06
CA PHE A 32 13.85 4.02 -2.36
C PHE A 32 13.96 3.79 -3.87
N ALA A 33 12.98 4.23 -4.64
CA ALA A 33 12.97 4.06 -6.09
C ALA A 33 14.12 4.82 -6.74
N GLU A 34 14.39 6.04 -6.31
CA GLU A 34 15.50 6.85 -6.81
C GLU A 34 16.87 6.24 -6.47
N ALA A 35 16.94 5.51 -5.37
CA ALA A 35 18.15 4.77 -5.00
C ALA A 35 18.34 3.47 -5.81
N GLY A 36 17.39 3.15 -6.70
CA GLY A 36 17.48 1.99 -7.59
C GLY A 36 16.74 0.76 -7.09
N TYR A 37 15.98 0.86 -6.01
CA TYR A 37 15.24 -0.28 -5.46
C TYR A 37 13.84 -0.37 -6.06
N ASN A 38 13.47 -1.57 -6.49
CA ASN A 38 12.13 -1.84 -7.00
C ASN A 38 11.12 -1.71 -5.85
N THR A 39 10.26 -0.69 -5.93
CA THR A 39 9.41 -0.25 -4.83
C THR A 39 7.94 -0.24 -5.24
N LEU A 40 7.08 -0.69 -4.34
CA LEU A 40 5.63 -0.62 -4.49
C LEU A 40 5.05 0.30 -3.43
N LEU A 41 4.19 1.20 -3.85
CA LEU A 41 3.40 2.05 -2.97
C LEU A 41 1.95 1.61 -3.04
N ILE A 42 1.36 1.26 -1.90
CA ILE A 42 -0.03 0.82 -1.81
C ILE A 42 -0.86 1.90 -1.14
N GLU A 43 -1.92 2.35 -1.82
CA GLU A 43 -2.89 3.27 -1.25
C GLU A 43 -3.97 2.47 -0.52
N ALA A 44 -3.84 2.38 0.81
CA ALA A 44 -4.76 1.59 1.62
C ALA A 44 -5.90 2.39 2.25
N ASP A 45 -5.91 3.72 2.07
CA ASP A 45 -7.05 4.55 2.48
C ASP A 45 -8.13 4.46 1.40
N MET A 46 -8.98 3.46 1.52
CA MET A 46 -10.02 3.19 0.53
C MET A 46 -11.25 4.09 0.72
N ARG A 47 -11.38 4.77 1.85
CA ARG A 47 -12.50 5.68 2.11
C ARG A 47 -12.29 7.05 1.48
N ARG A 48 -11.07 7.57 1.58
CA ARG A 48 -10.71 8.90 1.07
C ARG A 48 -9.37 8.83 0.33
N PRO A 49 -9.33 8.19 -0.82
CA PRO A 49 -8.10 8.10 -1.58
C PRO A 49 -7.70 9.49 -2.10
N THR A 50 -6.46 9.88 -1.85
CA THR A 50 -5.95 11.20 -2.21
C THR A 50 -4.67 11.15 -3.02
N MET A 51 -4.12 9.98 -3.25
CA MET A 51 -2.82 9.84 -3.90
C MET A 51 -2.81 10.40 -5.32
N HIS A 52 -3.96 10.35 -6.01
CA HIS A 52 -4.13 10.93 -7.34
C HIS A 52 -3.95 12.45 -7.37
N ARG A 53 -4.00 13.13 -6.23
CA ARG A 53 -3.75 14.57 -6.14
C ARG A 53 -2.27 14.92 -6.26
N TYR A 54 -1.40 13.95 -6.05
CA TYR A 54 0.05 14.14 -6.00
C TYR A 54 0.79 13.44 -7.12
N ILE A 55 0.22 12.37 -7.66
CA ILE A 55 0.82 11.56 -8.72
C ILE A 55 -0.24 11.35 -9.80
N GLN A 56 0.19 11.41 -11.06
CA GLN A 56 -0.71 11.10 -12.17
C GLN A 56 -1.01 9.61 -12.16
N LEU A 57 -2.25 9.28 -11.85
CA LEU A 57 -2.74 7.90 -11.75
C LEU A 57 -4.02 7.75 -12.55
N ASP A 58 -4.20 6.57 -13.11
CA ASP A 58 -5.48 6.19 -13.71
C ASP A 58 -6.44 5.84 -12.57
N ARG A 59 -7.53 6.59 -12.42
CA ARG A 59 -8.47 6.45 -11.31
C ARG A 59 -9.60 5.47 -11.60
N ASP A 60 -9.86 5.22 -12.86
CA ASP A 60 -11.01 4.38 -13.28
C ASP A 60 -10.54 2.97 -13.60
N VAL A 61 -9.67 2.44 -12.76
CA VAL A 61 -9.15 1.08 -12.90
C VAL A 61 -9.33 0.32 -11.61
N GLN A 62 -9.20 -0.98 -11.69
CA GLN A 62 -9.21 -1.84 -10.52
C GLN A 62 -7.98 -1.55 -9.66
N GLY A 63 -8.17 -1.61 -8.36
CA GLY A 63 -7.12 -1.40 -7.38
C GLY A 63 -7.25 -2.34 -6.20
N LEU A 64 -6.79 -1.87 -5.04
CA LEU A 64 -6.73 -2.68 -3.82
C LEU A 64 -8.09 -3.28 -3.45
N SER A 65 -9.16 -2.47 -3.46
CA SER A 65 -10.47 -2.95 -3.04
C SER A 65 -10.98 -4.09 -3.90
N GLU A 66 -10.77 -4.03 -5.22
CA GLU A 66 -11.16 -5.11 -6.12
C GLU A 66 -10.35 -6.37 -5.89
N VAL A 67 -9.04 -6.23 -5.67
CA VAL A 67 -8.17 -7.36 -5.34
C VAL A 67 -8.64 -8.05 -4.07
N LEU A 68 -8.90 -7.27 -3.02
CA LEU A 68 -9.28 -7.80 -1.71
C LEU A 68 -10.70 -8.37 -1.67
N SER A 69 -11.58 -7.91 -2.56
CA SER A 69 -12.94 -8.44 -2.68
C SER A 69 -13.00 -9.75 -3.45
N GLY A 70 -11.93 -10.13 -4.12
CA GLY A 70 -11.83 -11.40 -4.84
C GLY A 70 -11.49 -12.56 -3.92
N LYS A 71 -11.34 -13.74 -4.52
CA LYS A 71 -10.95 -14.94 -3.78
C LYS A 71 -9.45 -14.97 -3.54
N ALA A 72 -9.03 -15.47 -2.39
CA ALA A 72 -7.60 -15.61 -2.07
C ALA A 72 -6.86 -16.46 -3.11
N SER A 73 -7.52 -17.43 -3.71
CA SER A 73 -6.92 -18.29 -4.75
C SER A 73 -6.55 -17.53 -6.02
N THR A 74 -7.11 -16.33 -6.25
CA THR A 74 -6.78 -15.51 -7.41
C THR A 74 -5.57 -14.61 -7.18
N ILE A 75 -4.98 -14.63 -5.99
CA ILE A 75 -3.83 -13.80 -5.64
C ILE A 75 -2.56 -14.45 -6.18
N THR A 76 -2.19 -14.06 -7.37
CA THR A 76 -0.97 -14.51 -8.06
C THR A 76 -0.21 -13.30 -8.57
N ALA A 77 1.09 -13.44 -8.78
CA ALA A 77 1.91 -12.37 -9.32
C ALA A 77 1.37 -11.87 -10.67
N LYS A 78 0.88 -12.78 -11.50
CA LYS A 78 0.32 -12.44 -12.81
C LYS A 78 -0.92 -11.56 -12.68
N ASN A 79 -1.85 -11.92 -11.80
CA ASN A 79 -3.07 -11.16 -11.58
C ASN A 79 -2.79 -9.81 -10.92
N LEU A 80 -1.87 -9.77 -9.97
CA LEU A 80 -1.49 -8.52 -9.30
C LEU A 80 -0.80 -7.54 -10.25
N ASN A 81 0.02 -8.04 -11.18
CA ASN A 81 0.67 -7.18 -12.16
C ASN A 81 -0.32 -6.45 -13.07
N LYS A 82 -1.52 -6.99 -13.25
CA LYS A 82 -2.54 -6.36 -14.08
C LYS A 82 -3.15 -5.11 -13.45
N VAL A 83 -3.11 -5.01 -12.12
CA VAL A 83 -3.74 -3.90 -11.39
C VAL A 83 -2.73 -2.91 -10.86
N VAL A 84 -1.45 -3.25 -10.82
CA VAL A 84 -0.39 -2.34 -10.39
C VAL A 84 -0.07 -1.37 -11.53
N GLN A 85 -0.01 -0.09 -11.22
CA GLN A 85 0.31 0.95 -12.19
C GLN A 85 1.78 1.32 -12.15
N LYS A 86 2.39 1.48 -13.31
CA LYS A 86 3.76 1.98 -13.44
C LYS A 86 3.72 3.51 -13.37
N THR A 87 4.81 4.10 -12.87
CA THR A 87 4.99 5.55 -12.82
C THR A 87 6.10 5.98 -13.76
N GLU A 88 6.35 7.28 -13.83
CA GLU A 88 7.49 7.84 -14.58
C GLU A 88 8.83 7.29 -14.08
N ASN A 89 8.94 7.02 -12.78
CA ASN A 89 10.11 6.36 -12.23
C ASN A 89 9.98 4.85 -12.45
N LYS A 90 10.89 4.27 -13.21
CA LYS A 90 10.86 2.85 -13.57
C LYS A 90 10.88 1.90 -12.37
N ASN A 91 11.37 2.39 -11.22
CA ASN A 91 11.48 1.58 -9.99
C ASN A 91 10.29 1.76 -9.05
N LEU A 92 9.34 2.65 -9.38
CA LEU A 92 8.18 2.88 -8.54
C LEU A 92 6.91 2.44 -9.24
N SER A 93 6.19 1.52 -8.61
CA SER A 93 4.86 1.09 -9.03
C SER A 93 3.86 1.42 -7.92
N ILE A 94 2.60 1.61 -8.28
CA ILE A 94 1.55 1.99 -7.33
C ILE A 94 0.34 1.09 -7.50
N LEU A 95 -0.17 0.60 -6.37
CA LEU A 95 -1.47 -0.04 -6.31
C LEU A 95 -2.44 0.96 -5.67
N THR A 96 -3.34 1.50 -6.48
CA THR A 96 -4.34 2.45 -5.99
C THR A 96 -5.39 1.74 -5.15
N SER A 97 -6.16 2.52 -4.39
CA SER A 97 -7.21 1.96 -3.53
C SER A 97 -8.34 1.27 -4.30
N GLY A 98 -8.55 1.63 -5.55
CA GLY A 98 -9.69 1.15 -6.32
C GLY A 98 -10.98 1.88 -5.96
N HIS A 99 -12.11 1.26 -6.23
CA HIS A 99 -13.42 1.82 -5.88
C HIS A 99 -13.67 1.72 -4.39
N VAL A 100 -14.43 2.66 -3.84
CA VAL A 100 -14.73 2.68 -2.40
C VAL A 100 -15.60 1.47 -2.04
N PRO A 101 -15.12 0.56 -1.19
CA PRO A 101 -15.91 -0.61 -0.79
C PRO A 101 -16.79 -0.28 0.40
N PRO A 102 -17.84 -1.07 0.66
CA PRO A 102 -18.68 -0.88 1.84
C PRO A 102 -18.01 -1.32 3.14
N ASN A 103 -16.93 -2.11 3.07
CA ASN A 103 -16.31 -2.76 4.23
C ASN A 103 -14.78 -2.67 4.22
N PRO A 104 -14.20 -1.45 4.21
CA PRO A 104 -12.75 -1.29 4.03
C PRO A 104 -11.92 -1.96 5.14
N VAL A 105 -12.36 -1.90 6.39
CA VAL A 105 -11.61 -2.49 7.50
C VAL A 105 -11.55 -4.01 7.38
N GLU A 106 -12.68 -4.63 7.06
CA GLU A 106 -12.74 -6.08 6.89
C GLU A 106 -11.82 -6.56 5.76
N LEU A 107 -11.73 -5.79 4.68
CA LEU A 107 -10.85 -6.13 3.57
C LEU A 107 -9.38 -6.08 3.98
N LEU A 108 -8.98 -5.11 4.78
CA LEU A 108 -7.61 -5.01 5.27
C LEU A 108 -7.27 -6.11 6.29
N ASP A 109 -8.29 -6.62 7.00
CA ASP A 109 -8.13 -7.72 7.94
C ASP A 109 -8.50 -9.06 7.30
N SER A 110 -8.08 -9.29 6.10
CA SER A 110 -8.46 -10.48 5.37
C SER A 110 -7.27 -11.38 5.05
N GLU A 111 -7.57 -12.67 4.88
CA GLU A 111 -6.59 -13.63 4.37
C GLU A 111 -6.07 -13.19 3.00
N THR A 112 -6.93 -12.59 2.19
CA THR A 112 -6.57 -12.10 0.87
C THR A 112 -5.51 -11.01 0.95
N PHE A 113 -5.64 -10.08 1.90
CA PHE A 113 -4.63 -9.05 2.13
C PHE A 113 -3.28 -9.67 2.52
N ARG A 114 -3.30 -10.63 3.45
CA ARG A 114 -2.09 -11.33 3.87
C ARG A 114 -1.42 -12.06 2.71
N SER A 115 -2.22 -12.74 1.90
CA SER A 115 -1.70 -13.45 0.71
C SER A 115 -1.11 -12.48 -0.31
N MET A 116 -1.75 -11.34 -0.52
CA MET A 116 -1.27 -10.31 -1.42
C MET A 116 0.10 -9.78 -1.00
N ILE A 117 0.27 -9.46 0.28
CA ILE A 117 1.54 -8.98 0.80
C ILE A 117 2.64 -10.03 0.62
N LYS A 118 2.33 -11.32 0.87
CA LYS A 118 3.29 -12.40 0.63
C LYS A 118 3.79 -12.44 -0.81
N VAL A 119 2.87 -12.29 -1.77
CA VAL A 119 3.24 -12.29 -3.18
C VAL A 119 4.08 -11.06 -3.53
N PHE A 120 3.68 -9.89 -3.06
CA PHE A 120 4.42 -8.66 -3.31
C PHE A 120 5.82 -8.67 -2.70
N ARG A 121 6.02 -9.32 -1.56
CA ARG A 121 7.36 -9.44 -0.95
C ARG A 121 8.37 -10.13 -1.87
N LYS A 122 7.90 -10.99 -2.75
CA LYS A 122 8.77 -11.68 -3.71
C LYS A 122 9.09 -10.83 -4.93
N SER A 123 8.25 -9.84 -5.23
CA SER A 123 8.35 -9.02 -6.45
C SER A 123 8.99 -7.67 -6.21
N TYR A 124 8.94 -7.13 -4.99
CA TYR A 124 9.43 -5.79 -4.67
C TYR A 124 10.42 -5.82 -3.52
N GLN A 125 11.46 -5.00 -3.62
CA GLN A 125 12.44 -4.86 -2.55
C GLN A 125 11.88 -4.09 -1.37
N TYR A 126 11.06 -3.06 -1.64
CA TYR A 126 10.39 -2.28 -0.62
C TYR A 126 8.92 -2.08 -0.96
N ILE A 127 8.09 -2.14 0.05
CA ILE A 127 6.64 -1.97 -0.05
C ILE A 127 6.22 -0.95 1.01
N ILE A 128 5.64 0.15 0.56
CA ILE A 128 5.16 1.21 1.44
C ILE A 128 3.63 1.20 1.40
N ILE A 129 3.01 1.12 2.56
CA ILE A 129 1.54 1.10 2.67
C ILE A 129 1.09 2.43 3.29
N ASP A 130 0.38 3.24 2.50
CA ASP A 130 -0.23 4.46 2.98
C ASP A 130 -1.57 4.09 3.63
N THR A 131 -1.56 4.04 4.97
CA THR A 131 -2.73 3.56 5.72
C THR A 131 -3.80 4.64 5.83
N PRO A 132 -5.05 4.26 6.17
CA PRO A 132 -6.08 5.25 6.51
C PRO A 132 -5.61 6.13 7.67
N PRO A 133 -6.08 7.38 7.74
CA PRO A 133 -5.83 8.22 8.93
C PRO A 133 -6.35 7.48 10.15
N LEU A 134 -5.79 7.79 11.29
CA LEU A 134 -5.95 6.99 12.45
C LEU A 134 -7.32 6.75 12.84
N LEU A 135 -7.53 5.66 12.83
CA LEU A 135 -8.64 4.95 13.10
C LEU A 135 -8.62 4.42 14.49
N PRO A 136 -9.74 4.02 15.01
CA PRO A 136 -9.76 3.27 16.26
C PRO A 136 -8.62 2.26 16.25
N VAL A 137 -7.99 2.11 17.38
CA VAL A 137 -6.77 1.33 17.60
C VAL A 137 -6.74 -0.02 16.86
N SER A 138 -7.91 -0.62 16.70
CA SER A 138 -8.05 -1.89 16.01
C SER A 138 -7.62 -1.88 14.54
N ASP A 139 -7.86 -0.78 13.82
CA ASP A 139 -7.58 -0.74 12.38
C ASP A 139 -6.08 -0.57 12.10
N GLY A 140 -5.42 0.27 12.89
CA GLY A 140 -3.98 0.42 12.82
C GLY A 140 -3.26 -0.87 13.18
N ALA A 141 -3.75 -1.60 14.17
CA ALA A 141 -3.18 -2.87 14.59
C ALA A 141 -3.29 -3.93 13.50
N VAL A 142 -4.40 -3.95 12.76
CA VAL A 142 -4.63 -4.91 11.69
C VAL A 142 -3.57 -4.79 10.60
N ILE A 143 -3.25 -3.58 10.18
CA ILE A 143 -2.22 -3.36 9.16
C ILE A 143 -0.83 -3.60 9.74
N ALA A 144 -0.58 -3.15 10.96
CA ALA A 144 0.73 -3.29 11.60
C ALA A 144 1.19 -4.75 11.69
N VAL A 145 0.27 -5.69 11.91
CA VAL A 145 0.58 -7.11 11.99
C VAL A 145 1.12 -7.65 10.65
N GLN A 146 0.77 -7.03 9.53
CA GLN A 146 1.21 -7.45 8.21
C GLN A 146 2.50 -6.78 7.75
N THR A 147 3.06 -5.88 8.56
CA THR A 147 4.22 -5.08 8.17
C THR A 147 5.43 -5.40 9.02
N ASP A 148 6.60 -4.97 8.56
CA ASP A 148 7.87 -5.11 9.30
C ASP A 148 8.17 -3.86 10.13
N GLY A 149 7.48 -2.76 9.87
CA GLY A 149 7.67 -1.51 10.60
C GLY A 149 6.55 -0.54 10.33
N VAL A 150 6.41 0.45 11.21
CA VAL A 150 5.41 1.51 11.09
C VAL A 150 6.11 2.87 11.25
N LEU A 151 5.87 3.77 10.29
CA LEU A 151 6.32 5.15 10.37
C LEU A 151 5.12 6.02 10.75
N VAL A 152 5.25 6.75 11.85
CA VAL A 152 4.20 7.68 12.31
C VAL A 152 4.59 9.10 11.92
N VAL A 153 3.67 9.74 11.24
CA VAL A 153 3.87 11.12 10.75
C VAL A 153 3.09 12.13 11.59
#